data_ed014d9c184270f20ac2b101ddfb0b00
#
_entry.id   ed014d9c184270f20ac2b101ddfb0b00
#
_cell.length_a   1.000
_cell.length_b   1.000
_cell.length_c   1.000
_cell.angle_alpha   90.00
_cell.angle_beta   90.00
_cell.angle_gamma   90.00
#
_symmetry.space_group_name_H-M   'P 1'
#
loop_
_entity.id
_entity.type
_entity.pdbx_description
1 polymer ?
#
loop_
_entity_poly.entity_id
_entity_poly.type
_entity_poly.pdbx_seq_one_letter_code
_entity_poly.pdbx_strand_id
1 'polypeptide(L)'
;MVNSSFLRIPQFEKAELLGDIDPGRHRDFDKVRSKYCTKESYLREEVYDAFKDMWDAAQADGISLTIISATRNRSYQKGIWNRKWLSFGGDESDRAERILQYSSMPGTSRHHWGTDLDLNALENSYFESGKGAEIYAWLQAHAAEFGFYQPYTRFNPYRDAGYREEKWHWSYFPTASRIQRAYRLEIDYAQLKGFMGDAYAEKLDVINNYVMGVAAWPDKAPY
;
A
#
# COMPACT_ATOMS: atom_id res chain seq x y z
N MET A 1 10.37 -41.55 -9.61
CA MET A 1 9.76 -40.84 -8.47
C MET A 1 10.14 -39.37 -8.60
N VAL A 2 9.23 -38.54 -9.08
CA VAL A 2 9.48 -37.09 -9.25
C VAL A 2 9.24 -36.46 -7.88
N ASN A 3 10.29 -35.94 -7.28
CA ASN A 3 10.26 -35.27 -5.99
C ASN A 3 9.54 -33.92 -6.19
N SER A 4 8.24 -33.89 -5.91
CA SER A 4 7.43 -32.66 -5.91
C SER A 4 7.76 -31.87 -4.65
N SER A 5 8.85 -31.13 -4.69
CA SER A 5 9.06 -30.03 -3.74
C SER A 5 8.09 -28.90 -4.11
N PHE A 6 6.85 -29.00 -3.62
CA PHE A 6 5.95 -27.86 -3.61
C PHE A 6 6.67 -26.71 -2.88
N LEU A 7 7.05 -25.69 -3.63
CA LEU A 7 7.43 -24.41 -3.08
C LEU A 7 6.29 -23.98 -2.15
N ARG A 8 6.49 -24.13 -0.84
CA ARG A 8 5.59 -23.57 0.15
C ARG A 8 5.57 -22.07 -0.06
N ILE A 9 4.53 -21.56 -0.72
CA ILE A 9 4.21 -20.13 -0.67
C ILE A 9 4.05 -19.84 0.81
N PRO A 10 4.74 -18.85 1.39
CA PRO A 10 4.54 -18.49 2.78
C PRO A 10 3.06 -18.24 3.00
N GLN A 11 2.48 -18.97 3.91
CA GLN A 11 1.05 -18.95 4.13
C GLN A 11 0.75 -17.71 4.98
N PHE A 12 0.26 -16.65 4.35
CA PHE A 12 -0.32 -15.51 5.04
C PHE A 12 -1.72 -15.89 5.49
N GLU A 13 -2.06 -15.56 6.73
CA GLU A 13 -3.41 -15.79 7.22
C GLU A 13 -4.39 -14.80 6.57
N LYS A 14 -5.65 -15.21 6.37
CA LYS A 14 -6.69 -14.32 5.81
C LYS A 14 -6.85 -13.03 6.62
N ALA A 15 -6.66 -13.10 7.94
CA ALA A 15 -6.67 -11.94 8.81
C ALA A 15 -5.58 -10.92 8.44
N GLU A 16 -4.36 -11.37 8.10
CA GLU A 16 -3.28 -10.51 7.64
C GLU A 16 -3.61 -9.88 6.28
N LEU A 17 -4.14 -10.68 5.34
CA LEU A 17 -4.50 -10.22 3.99
C LEU A 17 -5.57 -9.12 4.03
N LEU A 18 -6.54 -9.25 4.94
CA LEU A 18 -7.65 -8.32 5.13
C LEU A 18 -7.35 -7.16 6.09
N GLY A 19 -6.23 -7.22 6.83
CA GLY A 19 -5.89 -6.25 7.86
C GLY A 19 -6.68 -6.41 9.16
N ASP A 20 -7.24 -7.58 9.40
CA ASP A 20 -7.93 -7.93 10.67
C ASP A 20 -6.92 -8.35 11.74
N ILE A 21 -5.87 -7.56 11.89
CA ILE A 21 -4.77 -7.75 12.84
C ILE A 21 -4.54 -6.51 13.71
N ASP A 22 -3.91 -6.69 14.85
CA ASP A 22 -3.30 -5.62 15.62
C ASP A 22 -1.78 -5.63 15.34
N PRO A 23 -1.25 -4.69 14.54
CA PRO A 23 0.18 -4.69 14.20
C PRO A 23 1.08 -4.49 15.42
N GLY A 24 0.58 -3.86 16.50
CA GLY A 24 1.33 -3.68 17.74
C GLY A 24 1.49 -4.94 18.57
N ARG A 25 0.77 -6.01 18.22
CA ARG A 25 0.82 -7.33 18.88
C ARG A 25 1.22 -8.46 17.92
N HIS A 26 1.42 -8.14 16.66
CA HIS A 26 1.73 -9.13 15.65
C HIS A 26 3.24 -9.35 15.59
N ARG A 27 3.69 -10.62 15.66
CA ARG A 27 5.11 -10.99 15.76
C ARG A 27 5.99 -10.55 14.60
N ASP A 28 5.40 -10.36 13.42
CA ASP A 28 6.13 -10.00 12.19
C ASP A 28 6.19 -8.48 11.98
N PHE A 29 5.72 -7.68 12.95
CA PHE A 29 5.67 -6.21 12.84
C PHE A 29 6.49 -5.53 13.93
N ASP A 30 7.26 -4.55 13.52
CA ASP A 30 8.01 -3.68 14.40
C ASP A 30 7.39 -2.30 14.51
N LYS A 31 7.51 -1.71 15.70
CA LYS A 31 7.17 -0.32 15.93
C LYS A 31 8.23 0.60 15.32
N VAL A 32 7.81 1.46 14.40
CA VAL A 32 8.66 2.48 13.78
C VAL A 32 9.09 3.53 14.80
N ARG A 33 10.38 3.82 14.90
CA ARG A 33 10.90 4.86 15.82
C ARG A 33 10.44 6.24 15.38
N SER A 34 10.19 7.12 16.37
CA SER A 34 9.64 8.47 16.15
C SER A 34 10.49 9.37 15.25
N LYS A 35 11.78 9.10 15.09
CA LYS A 35 12.65 9.87 14.17
C LYS A 35 12.29 9.65 12.69
N TYR A 36 11.57 8.58 12.36
CA TYR A 36 11.22 8.21 10.99
C TYR A 36 9.76 8.53 10.63
N CYS A 37 8.90 8.82 11.60
CA CYS A 37 7.47 8.95 11.38
C CYS A 37 6.84 10.09 12.18
N THR A 38 5.72 10.63 11.69
CA THR A 38 4.98 11.72 12.35
C THR A 38 4.05 11.27 13.45
N LYS A 39 3.71 9.97 13.49
CA LYS A 39 2.80 9.36 14.47
C LYS A 39 3.20 7.91 14.70
N GLU A 40 2.64 7.30 15.76
CA GLU A 40 2.84 5.87 16.01
C GLU A 40 2.49 5.05 14.76
N SER A 41 3.44 4.24 14.31
CA SER A 41 3.38 3.48 13.08
C SER A 41 4.07 2.13 13.25
N TYR A 42 3.65 1.16 12.46
CA TYR A 42 4.20 -0.19 12.44
C TYR A 42 4.46 -0.60 10.99
N LEU A 43 5.49 -1.40 10.77
CA LEU A 43 5.83 -2.04 9.49
C LEU A 43 6.23 -3.49 9.77
N ARG A 44 6.17 -4.35 8.76
CA ARG A 44 6.84 -5.66 8.88
C ARG A 44 8.32 -5.44 9.11
N GLU A 45 8.96 -6.35 9.88
CA GLU A 45 10.36 -6.23 10.29
C GLU A 45 11.28 -5.99 9.08
N GLU A 46 11.19 -6.84 8.05
CA GLU A 46 12.03 -6.71 6.84
C GLU A 46 11.77 -5.43 6.05
N VAL A 47 10.54 -4.92 6.07
CA VAL A 47 10.17 -3.65 5.42
C VAL A 47 10.75 -2.46 6.18
N TYR A 48 10.72 -2.54 7.50
CA TYR A 48 11.28 -1.49 8.35
C TYR A 48 12.81 -1.45 8.23
N ASP A 49 13.47 -2.61 8.14
CA ASP A 49 14.91 -2.70 7.93
C ASP A 49 15.30 -2.08 6.59
N ALA A 50 14.65 -2.47 5.50
CA ALA A 50 14.86 -1.88 4.18
C ALA A 50 14.57 -0.37 4.14
N PHE A 51 13.55 0.09 4.86
CA PHE A 51 13.27 1.53 4.98
C PHE A 51 14.37 2.29 5.73
N LYS A 52 14.96 1.71 6.78
CA LYS A 52 16.09 2.33 7.49
C LYS A 52 17.29 2.53 6.56
N ASP A 53 17.61 1.51 5.76
CA ASP A 53 18.71 1.59 4.79
C ASP A 53 18.44 2.66 3.72
N MET A 54 17.22 2.71 3.18
CA MET A 54 16.77 3.75 2.25
C MET A 54 16.83 5.15 2.89
N TRP A 55 16.41 5.28 4.14
CA TRP A 55 16.43 6.53 4.88
C TRP A 55 17.86 7.03 5.11
N ASP A 56 18.79 6.15 5.50
CA ASP A 56 20.19 6.49 5.74
C ASP A 56 20.87 6.94 4.44
N ALA A 57 20.61 6.27 3.30
CA ALA A 57 21.09 6.69 1.99
C ALA A 57 20.52 8.04 1.56
N ALA A 58 19.22 8.26 1.72
CA ALA A 58 18.59 9.54 1.43
C ALA A 58 19.18 10.68 2.27
N GLN A 59 19.42 10.45 3.57
CA GLN A 59 20.07 11.44 4.45
C GLN A 59 21.49 11.79 4.00
N ALA A 60 22.27 10.81 3.52
CA ALA A 60 23.61 11.06 2.99
C ALA A 60 23.59 11.97 1.75
N ASP A 61 22.51 11.93 0.97
CA ASP A 61 22.27 12.78 -0.20
C ASP A 61 21.52 14.09 0.15
N GLY A 62 21.29 14.37 1.44
CA GLY A 62 20.59 15.57 1.90
C GLY A 62 19.06 15.52 1.73
N ILE A 63 18.50 14.34 1.46
CA ILE A 63 17.06 14.12 1.29
C ILE A 63 16.44 13.61 2.59
N SER A 64 15.39 14.28 3.06
CA SER A 64 14.68 13.90 4.29
C SER A 64 13.42 13.10 3.97
N LEU A 65 13.40 11.81 4.31
CA LEU A 65 12.23 10.96 4.22
C LEU A 65 11.51 10.88 5.57
N THR A 66 10.19 11.01 5.55
CA THR A 66 9.36 10.92 6.76
C THR A 66 8.08 10.13 6.47
N ILE A 67 7.81 9.10 7.25
CA ILE A 67 6.60 8.30 7.15
C ILE A 67 5.42 9.09 7.73
N ILE A 68 4.41 9.37 6.89
CA ILE A 68 3.15 10.00 7.28
C ILE A 68 2.09 8.92 7.63
N SER A 69 2.13 7.79 6.91
CA SER A 69 1.26 6.66 7.16
C SER A 69 1.97 5.36 6.80
N ALA A 70 1.76 4.33 7.60
CA ALA A 70 2.27 2.99 7.38
C ALA A 70 1.13 1.98 7.53
N THR A 71 1.29 0.93 8.30
CA THR A 71 0.27 -0.10 8.51
C THR A 71 -1.03 0.49 9.05
N ARG A 72 -2.13 0.15 8.41
CA ARG A 72 -3.50 0.46 8.84
C ARG A 72 -4.30 -0.83 8.92
N ASN A 73 -4.87 -1.16 10.07
CA ASN A 73 -5.78 -2.29 10.15
C ASN A 73 -7.13 -1.99 9.47
N ARG A 74 -7.91 -3.04 9.24
CA ARG A 74 -9.20 -2.95 8.56
C ARG A 74 -10.19 -2.03 9.28
N SER A 75 -10.21 -2.06 10.60
CA SER A 75 -11.09 -1.21 11.40
C SER A 75 -10.78 0.28 11.21
N TYR A 76 -9.49 0.64 11.22
CA TYR A 76 -9.05 2.02 10.95
C TYR A 76 -9.43 2.46 9.53
N GLN A 77 -9.19 1.60 8.52
CA GLN A 77 -9.57 1.87 7.14
C GLN A 77 -11.08 2.01 6.97
N LYS A 78 -11.89 1.20 7.69
CA LYS A 78 -13.35 1.33 7.73
C LYS A 78 -13.78 2.71 8.26
N GLY A 79 -13.11 3.22 9.28
CA GLY A 79 -13.35 4.57 9.79
C GLY A 79 -13.10 5.65 8.72
N ILE A 80 -11.99 5.53 7.95
CA ILE A 80 -11.69 6.45 6.85
C ILE A 80 -12.76 6.36 5.76
N TRP A 81 -13.07 5.16 5.29
CA TRP A 81 -14.03 4.90 4.23
C TRP A 81 -15.43 5.45 4.58
N ASN A 82 -15.95 5.07 5.75
CA ASN A 82 -17.30 5.47 6.17
C ASN A 82 -17.42 7.00 6.34
N ARG A 83 -16.39 7.69 6.83
CA ARG A 83 -16.38 9.16 6.90
C ARG A 83 -16.47 9.79 5.50
N LYS A 84 -15.68 9.28 4.55
CA LYS A 84 -15.75 9.74 3.15
C LYS A 84 -17.11 9.43 2.53
N TRP A 85 -17.67 8.25 2.79
CA TRP A 85 -18.98 7.85 2.32
C TRP A 85 -20.09 8.82 2.75
N LEU A 86 -20.05 9.24 4.00
CA LEU A 86 -21.01 10.20 4.55
C LEU A 86 -20.77 11.65 4.06
N SER A 87 -19.55 12.00 3.68
CA SER A 87 -19.21 13.35 3.22
C SER A 87 -19.51 13.59 1.73
N PHE A 88 -19.57 12.54 0.91
CA PHE A 88 -19.90 12.64 -0.51
C PHE A 88 -21.40 12.49 -0.74
N GLY A 89 -22.00 13.42 -1.49
CA GLY A 89 -23.37 13.31 -2.01
C GLY A 89 -23.43 12.51 -3.31
N GLY A 90 -24.63 12.41 -3.88
CA GLY A 90 -24.88 11.68 -5.13
C GLY A 90 -25.35 10.25 -4.89
N ASP A 91 -25.51 9.50 -5.98
CA ASP A 91 -25.86 8.07 -5.85
C ASP A 91 -24.69 7.25 -5.29
N GLU A 92 -24.98 6.04 -4.87
CA GLU A 92 -24.03 5.22 -4.15
C GLU A 92 -22.87 4.70 -5.04
N SER A 93 -23.14 4.46 -6.35
CA SER A 93 -22.10 4.01 -7.29
C SER A 93 -21.08 5.11 -7.52
N ASP A 94 -21.54 6.30 -7.89
CA ASP A 94 -20.70 7.48 -8.09
C ASP A 94 -19.88 7.80 -6.83
N ARG A 95 -20.51 7.65 -5.66
CA ARG A 95 -19.87 7.87 -4.36
C ARG A 95 -18.74 6.89 -4.14
N ALA A 96 -18.98 5.58 -4.39
CA ALA A 96 -17.96 4.55 -4.26
C ALA A 96 -16.77 4.82 -5.20
N GLU A 97 -17.04 5.12 -6.48
CA GLU A 97 -16.01 5.40 -7.48
C GLU A 97 -15.18 6.66 -7.13
N ARG A 98 -15.83 7.71 -6.65
CA ARG A 98 -15.14 8.94 -6.23
C ARG A 98 -14.23 8.71 -5.04
N ILE A 99 -14.65 7.90 -4.06
CA ILE A 99 -13.81 7.55 -2.92
C ILE A 99 -12.63 6.69 -3.37
N LEU A 100 -12.88 5.72 -4.26
CA LEU A 100 -11.88 4.80 -4.79
C LEU A 100 -10.79 5.50 -5.63
N GLN A 101 -10.94 6.76 -5.99
CA GLN A 101 -9.85 7.46 -6.67
C GLN A 101 -8.55 7.49 -5.84
N TYR A 102 -8.67 7.60 -4.49
CA TYR A 102 -7.55 7.76 -3.56
C TYR A 102 -7.75 7.04 -2.23
N SER A 103 -8.74 6.16 -2.10
CA SER A 103 -9.00 5.51 -0.81
C SER A 103 -9.57 4.11 -0.98
N SER A 104 -8.90 3.16 -0.39
CA SER A 104 -9.26 1.76 -0.46
C SER A 104 -10.52 1.44 0.34
N MET A 105 -11.31 0.47 -0.13
CA MET A 105 -12.33 -0.18 0.68
C MET A 105 -11.68 -0.96 1.83
N PRO A 106 -12.36 -1.11 2.98
CA PRO A 106 -11.88 -1.94 4.09
C PRO A 106 -11.61 -3.39 3.65
N GLY A 107 -10.42 -3.89 3.95
CA GLY A 107 -9.98 -5.22 3.52
C GLY A 107 -9.25 -5.24 2.17
N THR A 108 -9.17 -4.11 1.43
CA THR A 108 -8.51 -4.04 0.11
C THR A 108 -7.28 -3.14 0.08
N SER A 109 -6.95 -2.52 1.21
CA SER A 109 -5.81 -1.60 1.30
C SER A 109 -4.50 -2.36 1.38
N ARG A 110 -3.51 -2.00 0.57
CA ARG A 110 -2.15 -2.53 0.68
C ARG A 110 -1.46 -2.15 2.00
N HIS A 111 -1.86 -1.05 2.63
CA HIS A 111 -1.42 -0.72 3.98
C HIS A 111 -1.82 -1.76 5.05
N HIS A 112 -2.77 -2.66 4.78
CA HIS A 112 -3.07 -3.77 5.67
C HIS A 112 -1.90 -4.74 5.81
N TRP A 113 -1.07 -4.84 4.79
CA TRP A 113 -0.01 -5.84 4.67
C TRP A 113 1.27 -5.48 5.42
N GLY A 114 1.41 -4.21 5.84
CA GLY A 114 2.62 -3.71 6.50
C GLY A 114 3.81 -3.53 5.55
N THR A 115 3.54 -3.50 4.25
CA THR A 115 4.55 -3.37 3.18
C THR A 115 4.55 -2.00 2.52
N ASP A 116 3.53 -1.20 2.79
CA ASP A 116 3.27 0.06 2.09
C ASP A 116 3.33 1.24 3.05
N LEU A 117 3.93 2.33 2.59
CA LEU A 117 4.12 3.55 3.36
C LEU A 117 3.87 4.79 2.50
N ASP A 118 3.30 5.80 3.16
CA ASP A 118 3.11 7.13 2.58
C ASP A 118 4.21 8.05 3.12
N LEU A 119 4.97 8.69 2.22
CA LEU A 119 6.14 9.51 2.55
C LEU A 119 5.86 11.01 2.36
N ASN A 120 6.29 11.81 3.31
CA ASN A 120 6.42 13.27 3.32
C ASN A 120 5.13 14.06 3.20
N ALA A 121 4.20 13.72 2.31
CA ALA A 121 2.92 14.38 2.11
C ALA A 121 1.87 13.40 1.58
N LEU A 122 0.60 13.81 1.51
CA LEU A 122 -0.51 13.01 0.96
C LEU A 122 -1.18 13.72 -0.24
N GLU A 123 -0.41 14.57 -0.95
CA GLU A 123 -0.89 15.35 -2.09
C GLU A 123 0.20 15.41 -3.16
N ASN A 124 -0.17 15.17 -4.43
CA ASN A 124 0.78 15.19 -5.55
C ASN A 124 1.43 16.56 -5.74
N SER A 125 0.71 17.65 -5.45
CA SER A 125 1.20 19.02 -5.60
C SER A 125 2.45 19.31 -4.76
N TYR A 126 2.60 18.67 -3.58
CA TYR A 126 3.80 18.78 -2.78
C TYR A 126 5.05 18.31 -3.55
N PHE A 127 4.92 17.30 -4.39
CA PHE A 127 6.01 16.69 -5.14
C PHE A 127 6.26 17.34 -6.52
N GLU A 128 5.63 18.47 -6.80
CA GLU A 128 5.77 19.17 -8.10
C GLU A 128 6.82 20.29 -8.09
N SER A 129 7.25 20.74 -6.90
CA SER A 129 8.24 21.82 -6.78
C SER A 129 9.03 21.75 -5.48
N GLY A 130 10.14 22.50 -5.43
CA GLY A 130 10.98 22.65 -4.25
C GLY A 130 11.45 21.30 -3.68
N LYS A 131 11.55 21.21 -2.36
CA LYS A 131 12.01 20.00 -1.65
C LYS A 131 11.19 18.75 -1.96
N GLY A 132 9.90 18.90 -2.19
CA GLY A 132 9.05 17.77 -2.55
C GLY A 132 9.43 17.15 -3.90
N ALA A 133 9.75 17.99 -4.89
CA ALA A 133 10.22 17.53 -6.20
C ALA A 133 11.60 16.84 -6.09
N GLU A 134 12.50 17.36 -5.26
CA GLU A 134 13.82 16.76 -4.99
C GLU A 134 13.65 15.36 -4.35
N ILE A 135 12.78 15.25 -3.33
CA ILE A 135 12.45 13.98 -2.68
C ILE A 135 11.89 12.97 -3.68
N TYR A 136 10.93 13.38 -4.51
CA TYR A 136 10.32 12.49 -5.48
C TYR A 136 11.30 12.04 -6.56
N ALA A 137 12.13 12.93 -7.06
CA ALA A 137 13.20 12.60 -8.02
C ALA A 137 14.20 11.59 -7.43
N TRP A 138 14.60 11.78 -6.16
CA TRP A 138 15.47 10.85 -5.46
C TRP A 138 14.81 9.46 -5.31
N LEU A 139 13.56 9.43 -4.86
CA LEU A 139 12.82 8.17 -4.71
C LEU A 139 12.65 7.43 -6.06
N GLN A 140 12.36 8.15 -7.13
CA GLN A 140 12.27 7.55 -8.47
C GLN A 140 13.61 6.95 -8.95
N ALA A 141 14.73 7.54 -8.56
CA ALA A 141 16.06 7.09 -8.94
C ALA A 141 16.57 5.92 -8.09
N HIS A 142 16.27 5.92 -6.78
CA HIS A 142 16.98 5.08 -5.80
C HIS A 142 16.10 4.12 -5.01
N ALA A 143 14.77 4.34 -4.89
CA ALA A 143 13.95 3.51 -4.02
C ALA A 143 13.98 2.02 -4.39
N ALA A 144 14.14 1.69 -5.68
CA ALA A 144 14.23 0.32 -6.15
C ALA A 144 15.49 -0.41 -5.65
N GLU A 145 16.57 0.29 -5.35
CA GLU A 145 17.80 -0.27 -4.77
C GLU A 145 17.55 -0.87 -3.38
N PHE A 146 16.52 -0.39 -2.69
CA PHE A 146 16.07 -0.83 -1.36
C PHE A 146 14.80 -1.67 -1.40
N GLY A 147 14.36 -2.10 -2.58
CA GLY A 147 13.17 -2.92 -2.75
C GLY A 147 11.85 -2.16 -2.80
N PHE A 148 11.86 -0.82 -2.81
CA PHE A 148 10.64 -0.01 -2.88
C PHE A 148 10.31 0.45 -4.30
N TYR A 149 9.02 0.54 -4.61
CA TYR A 149 8.51 1.08 -5.87
C TYR A 149 7.21 1.83 -5.65
N GLN A 150 6.83 2.66 -6.59
CA GLN A 150 5.56 3.37 -6.60
C GLN A 150 4.48 2.50 -7.29
N PRO A 151 3.53 1.89 -6.55
CA PRO A 151 2.51 1.03 -7.15
C PRO A 151 1.44 1.83 -7.90
N TYR A 152 1.20 3.08 -7.51
CA TYR A 152 0.17 3.94 -8.08
C TYR A 152 0.80 5.07 -8.92
N THR A 153 1.32 4.70 -10.10
CA THR A 153 1.84 5.63 -11.10
C THR A 153 0.69 6.28 -11.88
N ARG A 154 0.99 7.21 -12.79
CA ARG A 154 0.02 7.66 -13.80
C ARG A 154 -0.48 6.47 -14.62
N PHE A 155 -1.75 6.53 -15.03
CA PHE A 155 -2.29 5.56 -15.97
C PHE A 155 -1.49 5.57 -17.28
N ASN A 156 -1.25 4.39 -17.82
CA ASN A 156 -0.52 4.13 -19.04
C ASN A 156 -1.01 2.79 -19.65
N PRO A 157 -0.58 2.38 -20.84
CA PRO A 157 -1.05 1.14 -21.48
C PRO A 157 -0.82 -0.14 -20.67
N TYR A 158 0.04 -0.12 -19.67
CA TYR A 158 0.35 -1.28 -18.79
C TYR A 158 -0.34 -1.17 -17.41
N ARG A 159 -0.89 -0.02 -17.07
CA ARG A 159 -1.66 0.24 -15.87
C ARG A 159 -2.79 1.21 -16.22
N ASP A 160 -3.98 0.66 -16.50
CA ASP A 160 -5.18 1.37 -16.94
C ASP A 160 -6.32 1.34 -15.91
N ALA A 161 -6.10 0.68 -14.74
CA ALA A 161 -7.06 0.54 -13.65
C ALA A 161 -6.45 0.88 -12.29
N GLY A 162 -7.29 0.98 -11.28
CA GLY A 162 -6.93 1.20 -9.88
C GLY A 162 -6.93 2.66 -9.44
N TYR A 163 -6.21 2.93 -8.35
CA TYR A 163 -6.12 4.26 -7.76
C TYR A 163 -5.41 5.23 -8.72
N ARG A 164 -5.73 6.52 -8.60
CA ARG A 164 -4.99 7.57 -9.32
C ARG A 164 -3.54 7.62 -8.83
N GLU A 165 -2.70 8.38 -9.54
CA GLU A 165 -1.29 8.56 -9.17
C GLU A 165 -1.17 9.07 -7.73
N GLU A 166 -0.33 8.40 -6.95
CA GLU A 166 0.04 8.78 -5.60
C GLU A 166 1.57 8.81 -5.49
N LYS A 167 2.17 10.00 -5.65
CA LYS A 167 3.63 10.20 -5.60
C LYS A 167 4.23 9.92 -4.23
N TRP A 168 3.39 9.95 -3.19
CA TRP A 168 3.76 9.68 -1.80
C TRP A 168 3.77 8.20 -1.44
N HIS A 169 3.08 7.33 -2.21
CA HIS A 169 2.82 5.93 -1.84
C HIS A 169 3.89 5.00 -2.42
N TRP A 170 4.60 4.33 -1.52
CA TRP A 170 5.71 3.42 -1.86
C TRP A 170 5.49 2.06 -1.22
N SER A 171 5.76 0.99 -1.97
CA SER A 171 5.51 -0.39 -1.59
C SER A 171 6.79 -1.21 -1.65
N TYR A 172 7.06 -2.01 -0.60
CA TYR A 172 8.19 -2.93 -0.56
C TYR A 172 7.86 -4.20 -1.35
N PHE A 173 8.37 -4.28 -2.57
CA PHE A 173 8.02 -5.30 -3.56
C PHE A 173 8.28 -6.74 -3.10
N PRO A 174 9.43 -7.11 -2.48
CA PRO A 174 9.73 -8.51 -2.17
C PRO A 174 8.64 -9.19 -1.35
N THR A 175 8.08 -8.51 -0.37
CA THR A 175 7.00 -9.04 0.49
C THR A 175 5.62 -8.73 -0.07
N ALA A 176 5.39 -7.52 -0.58
CA ALA A 176 4.10 -7.11 -1.12
C ALA A 176 3.66 -7.99 -2.30
N SER A 177 4.57 -8.39 -3.19
CA SER A 177 4.26 -9.27 -4.33
C SER A 177 3.79 -10.65 -3.89
N ARG A 178 4.34 -11.18 -2.81
CA ARG A 178 3.95 -12.48 -2.23
C ARG A 178 2.57 -12.39 -1.57
N ILE A 179 2.33 -11.32 -0.81
CA ILE A 179 1.03 -11.07 -0.17
C ILE A 179 -0.04 -10.82 -1.24
N GLN A 180 0.24 -10.05 -2.27
CA GLN A 180 -0.68 -9.79 -3.37
C GLN A 180 -1.10 -11.09 -4.08
N ARG A 181 -0.14 -12.00 -4.31
CA ARG A 181 -0.44 -13.33 -4.87
C ARG A 181 -1.34 -14.16 -3.94
N ALA A 182 -1.03 -14.19 -2.64
CA ALA A 182 -1.86 -14.87 -1.64
C ALA A 182 -3.26 -14.26 -1.58
N TYR A 183 -3.38 -12.93 -1.56
CA TYR A 183 -4.64 -12.21 -1.58
C TYR A 183 -5.52 -12.64 -2.77
N ARG A 184 -4.94 -12.69 -3.97
CA ARG A 184 -5.66 -13.11 -5.19
C ARG A 184 -6.21 -14.54 -5.12
N LEU A 185 -5.53 -15.44 -4.41
CA LEU A 185 -5.89 -16.84 -4.28
C LEU A 185 -6.90 -17.10 -3.15
N GLU A 186 -6.86 -16.32 -2.07
CA GLU A 186 -7.53 -16.62 -0.81
C GLU A 186 -8.72 -15.70 -0.52
N ILE A 187 -8.77 -14.52 -1.14
CA ILE A 187 -9.79 -13.50 -0.83
C ILE A 187 -10.76 -13.35 -2.00
N ASP A 188 -12.05 -13.36 -1.66
CA ASP A 188 -13.15 -13.05 -2.56
C ASP A 188 -14.06 -11.95 -1.98
N TYR A 189 -15.10 -11.57 -2.71
CA TYR A 189 -16.00 -10.50 -2.31
C TYR A 189 -16.86 -10.83 -1.08
N ALA A 190 -17.00 -12.11 -0.71
CA ALA A 190 -17.75 -12.50 0.49
C ALA A 190 -17.07 -12.02 1.78
N GLN A 191 -15.74 -11.85 1.77
CA GLN A 191 -14.98 -11.30 2.89
C GLN A 191 -14.99 -9.76 2.94
N LEU A 192 -15.37 -9.08 1.85
CA LEU A 192 -15.38 -7.61 1.75
C LEU A 192 -16.73 -7.02 2.15
N LYS A 193 -17.13 -7.25 3.40
CA LYS A 193 -18.43 -6.86 3.95
C LYS A 193 -18.31 -6.06 5.25
N GLY A 194 -19.42 -5.43 5.66
CA GLY A 194 -19.55 -4.79 6.97
C GLY A 194 -19.12 -3.32 7.01
N PHE A 195 -19.14 -2.62 5.87
CA PHE A 195 -18.90 -1.18 5.74
C PHE A 195 -19.93 -0.55 4.79
N MET A 196 -20.04 0.76 4.79
CA MET A 196 -21.00 1.47 3.92
C MET A 196 -20.67 1.24 2.45
N GLY A 197 -21.65 0.85 1.65
CA GLY A 197 -21.45 0.59 0.23
C GLY A 197 -20.66 -0.66 -0.11
N ASP A 198 -20.55 -1.63 0.80
CA ASP A 198 -19.80 -2.87 0.58
C ASP A 198 -20.29 -3.69 -0.61
N ALA A 199 -21.56 -3.55 -1.02
CA ALA A 199 -22.11 -4.18 -2.22
C ALA A 199 -21.43 -3.71 -3.52
N TYR A 200 -20.75 -2.56 -3.51
CA TYR A 200 -20.00 -2.05 -4.65
C TYR A 200 -18.62 -2.66 -4.80
N ALA A 201 -18.12 -3.40 -3.82
CA ALA A 201 -16.83 -4.07 -3.94
C ALA A 201 -16.80 -5.04 -5.13
N GLU A 202 -17.83 -5.86 -5.28
CA GLU A 202 -17.98 -6.80 -6.40
C GLU A 202 -18.41 -6.08 -7.69
N LYS A 203 -19.36 -5.14 -7.62
CA LYS A 203 -19.88 -4.41 -8.79
C LYS A 203 -18.78 -3.63 -9.53
N LEU A 204 -17.83 -3.08 -8.80
CA LEU A 204 -16.69 -2.31 -9.33
C LEU A 204 -15.44 -3.16 -9.52
N ASP A 205 -15.56 -4.48 -9.33
CA ASP A 205 -14.47 -5.44 -9.43
C ASP A 205 -13.19 -4.96 -8.69
N VAL A 206 -13.37 -4.57 -7.41
CA VAL A 206 -12.33 -3.86 -6.63
C VAL A 206 -11.08 -4.71 -6.45
N ILE A 207 -11.21 -6.04 -6.38
CA ILE A 207 -10.05 -6.93 -6.27
C ILE A 207 -9.17 -6.81 -7.52
N ASN A 208 -9.73 -6.99 -8.72
CA ASN A 208 -8.94 -6.95 -9.95
C ASN A 208 -8.52 -5.52 -10.31
N ASN A 209 -9.44 -4.57 -10.22
CA ASN A 209 -9.16 -3.20 -10.66
C ASN A 209 -8.28 -2.41 -9.69
N TYR A 210 -8.37 -2.64 -8.37
CA TYR A 210 -7.68 -1.80 -7.39
C TYR A 210 -6.60 -2.54 -6.60
N VAL A 211 -6.87 -3.73 -6.06
CA VAL A 211 -5.83 -4.47 -5.31
C VAL A 211 -4.76 -4.99 -6.25
N MET A 212 -5.16 -5.48 -7.45
CA MET A 212 -4.24 -5.96 -8.49
C MET A 212 -3.82 -4.87 -9.47
N GLY A 213 -4.54 -3.73 -9.55
CA GLY A 213 -4.31 -2.62 -10.46
C GLY A 213 -3.12 -1.73 -10.06
N VAL A 214 -1.94 -2.32 -9.95
CA VAL A 214 -0.68 -1.65 -9.57
C VAL A 214 0.33 -1.70 -10.70
N ALA A 215 1.28 -0.77 -10.70
CA ALA A 215 2.40 -0.77 -11.63
C ALA A 215 3.26 -2.04 -11.46
N ALA A 216 3.86 -2.49 -12.56
CA ALA A 216 4.84 -3.56 -12.52
C ALA A 216 6.11 -3.09 -11.79
N TRP A 217 6.85 -4.05 -11.23
CA TRP A 217 8.19 -3.78 -10.71
C TRP A 217 9.11 -3.25 -11.82
N PRO A 218 9.93 -2.22 -11.56
CA PRO A 218 10.86 -1.71 -12.55
C PRO A 218 11.87 -2.78 -13.01
N ASP A 219 11.98 -3.02 -14.32
CA ASP A 219 12.85 -4.05 -14.91
C ASP A 219 14.35 -3.92 -14.57
N LYS A 220 14.78 -2.77 -14.07
CA LYS A 220 16.19 -2.49 -13.70
C LYS A 220 16.48 -2.65 -12.21
N ALA A 221 15.51 -3.11 -11.43
CA ALA A 221 15.73 -3.33 -10.01
C ALA A 221 16.48 -4.64 -9.75
N PRO A 222 17.33 -4.71 -8.73
CA PRO A 222 18.25 -5.83 -8.49
C PRO A 222 17.58 -7.12 -7.97
N TYR A 223 16.23 -7.24 -7.98
CA TYR A 223 15.51 -8.43 -7.48
C TYR A 223 14.69 -9.13 -8.55
#